data_6505c2d21a5289c15453320b1e2b1a0b
#
_entry.id   6505c2d21a5289c15453320b1e2b1a0b
#
_cell.length_a   1.000
_cell.length_b   1.000
_cell.length_c   1.000
_cell.angle_alpha   90.00
_cell.angle_beta   90.00
_cell.angle_gamma   90.00
#
_symmetry.space_group_name_H-M   'P 1'
#
loop_
_entity.id
_entity.type
_entity.pdbx_description
1 polymer ?
#
loop_
_entity_poly.entity_id
_entity_poly.type
_entity_poly.pdbx_seq_one_letter_code
_entity_poly.pdbx_strand_id
1 'polypeptide(L)'
;SGSGMVRFYLKACRPHLKLYMSPVNIEPCDPAVPLSNPPGLARHFCRCCGPYYTQGMPEDTKALVHGVLDDQEFLEQSGLVTTERWRLFEQGLSEFEEGLFFFYLSAPDIVSHLFWNVDDVHHPGHQTDGRTAGKLAIEKAYVEADKFVGRALRGCDSRTTLLVMSDHGFAPFYRSFNLNTWLQQRGYYDPTDWTKSRAYGVGFNSLYLNLQGREKEGVVKPEQADDLLTALRDELSAEVDPLSGQPVFKAVYLSSEVYRGGEADKAPDLVLGYSRGYRGSWKSALVPGP
;
A
#
# COMPACT_ATOMS: atom_id res chain seq x y z
N SER A 1 22.67 -21.49 -11.99
CA SER A 1 21.56 -22.15 -11.27
C SER A 1 21.50 -21.55 -9.88
N GLY A 2 20.37 -21.10 -9.45
CA GLY A 2 20.13 -20.60 -8.10
C GLY A 2 19.08 -21.44 -7.41
N SER A 3 19.06 -21.39 -6.08
CA SER A 3 18.08 -22.09 -5.26
C SER A 3 16.91 -21.18 -4.91
N GLY A 4 15.71 -21.75 -4.87
CA GLY A 4 14.52 -21.11 -4.32
C GLY A 4 14.15 -21.75 -2.98
N MET A 5 13.46 -20.99 -2.13
CA MET A 5 12.92 -21.53 -0.89
C MET A 5 11.42 -21.29 -0.79
N VAL A 6 10.72 -22.20 -0.13
CA VAL A 6 9.31 -22.11 0.22
C VAL A 6 9.10 -22.53 1.65
N ARG A 7 8.04 -22.05 2.26
CA ARG A 7 7.55 -22.56 3.56
C ARG A 7 6.28 -23.34 3.35
N PHE A 8 6.16 -24.44 4.08
CA PHE A 8 4.95 -25.23 4.11
C PHE A 8 4.25 -25.04 5.46
N TYR A 9 2.94 -24.91 5.40
CA TYR A 9 2.08 -24.91 6.59
C TYR A 9 1.06 -26.04 6.47
N LEU A 10 1.10 -26.96 7.44
CA LEU A 10 0.21 -28.11 7.47
C LEU A 10 -1.11 -27.71 8.13
N LYS A 11 -2.15 -27.47 7.33
CA LYS A 11 -3.47 -27.08 7.81
C LYS A 11 -4.28 -28.27 8.39
N ALA A 12 -4.19 -29.44 7.76
CA ALA A 12 -4.85 -30.66 8.22
C ALA A 12 -4.19 -31.90 7.63
N CYS A 13 -4.20 -33.01 8.39
CA CYS A 13 -3.75 -34.32 7.93
C CYS A 13 -4.91 -35.25 7.60
N ARG A 14 -6.09 -35.07 8.20
CA ARG A 14 -7.28 -35.94 8.07
C ARG A 14 -8.53 -35.09 7.94
N PRO A 15 -9.59 -35.56 7.21
CA PRO A 15 -9.61 -36.78 6.41
C PRO A 15 -8.76 -36.67 5.14
N HIS A 16 -8.41 -35.47 4.70
CA HIS A 16 -7.56 -35.18 3.55
C HIS A 16 -6.41 -34.26 3.96
N LEU A 17 -5.24 -34.48 3.34
CA LEU A 17 -4.09 -33.59 3.52
C LEU A 17 -4.44 -32.20 2.95
N LYS A 18 -4.31 -31.17 3.82
CA LYS A 18 -4.37 -29.77 3.43
C LYS A 18 -3.03 -29.13 3.77
N LEU A 19 -2.30 -28.72 2.74
CA LEU A 19 -0.97 -28.12 2.85
C LEU A 19 -0.98 -26.78 2.13
N TYR A 20 -0.61 -25.72 2.83
CA TYR A 20 -0.30 -24.44 2.24
C TYR A 20 1.19 -24.38 1.90
N MET A 21 1.52 -23.80 0.77
CA MET A 21 2.89 -23.51 0.34
C MET A 21 3.00 -22.02 0.04
N SER A 22 3.96 -21.35 0.67
CA SER A 22 4.22 -19.94 0.43
C SER A 22 4.68 -19.67 -1.02
N PRO A 23 4.58 -18.44 -1.53
CA PRO A 23 5.28 -18.03 -2.73
C PRO A 23 6.77 -18.38 -2.67
N VAL A 24 7.35 -18.70 -3.84
CA VAL A 24 8.77 -19.02 -3.94
C VAL A 24 9.59 -17.77 -3.71
N ASN A 25 10.53 -17.84 -2.77
CA ASN A 25 11.53 -16.80 -2.49
C ASN A 25 12.89 -17.22 -3.04
N ILE A 26 13.76 -16.25 -3.29
CA ILE A 26 15.16 -16.51 -3.63
C ILE A 26 15.86 -16.95 -2.35
N GLU A 27 16.59 -18.04 -2.41
CA GLU A 27 17.34 -18.55 -1.25
C GLU A 27 18.49 -17.58 -0.91
N PRO A 28 18.51 -16.96 0.29
CA PRO A 28 19.47 -15.89 0.59
C PRO A 28 20.91 -16.35 0.85
N CYS A 29 21.12 -17.65 1.17
CA CYS A 29 22.46 -18.20 1.37
C CYS A 29 23.18 -18.52 0.04
N ASP A 30 22.40 -18.80 -1.03
CA ASP A 30 22.93 -19.00 -2.39
C ASP A 30 22.02 -18.35 -3.44
N PRO A 31 21.91 -17.00 -3.43
CA PRO A 31 20.95 -16.31 -4.26
C PRO A 31 21.25 -16.40 -5.75
N ALA A 32 20.22 -16.67 -6.55
CA ALA A 32 20.28 -16.74 -8.01
C ALA A 32 20.60 -15.40 -8.68
N VAL A 33 20.27 -14.31 -8.00
CA VAL A 33 20.54 -12.91 -8.40
C VAL A 33 21.05 -12.13 -7.19
N PRO A 34 21.78 -11.03 -7.38
CA PRO A 34 22.20 -10.18 -6.27
C PRO A 34 21.01 -9.66 -5.45
N LEU A 35 20.99 -9.92 -4.15
CA LEU A 35 19.95 -9.47 -3.20
C LEU A 35 20.43 -8.29 -2.34
N SER A 36 21.71 -7.95 -2.39
CA SER A 36 22.31 -6.94 -1.52
C SER A 36 23.46 -6.21 -2.18
N ASN A 37 23.76 -5.04 -1.65
CA ASN A 37 24.99 -4.29 -1.93
C ASN A 37 25.66 -3.96 -0.58
N PRO A 38 26.88 -4.44 -0.31
CA PRO A 38 27.71 -5.28 -1.19
C PRO A 38 27.13 -6.69 -1.44
N PRO A 39 27.53 -7.36 -2.54
CA PRO A 39 26.90 -8.63 -2.99
C PRO A 39 26.92 -9.79 -1.99
N GLY A 40 27.84 -9.78 -1.03
CA GLY A 40 27.95 -10.84 -0.03
C GLY A 40 27.05 -10.66 1.21
N LEU A 41 26.42 -9.49 1.38
CA LEU A 41 25.71 -9.13 2.63
C LEU A 41 24.48 -10.01 2.87
N ALA A 42 23.68 -10.31 1.87
CA ALA A 42 22.52 -11.19 2.01
C ALA A 42 22.94 -12.60 2.51
N ARG A 43 24.03 -13.14 1.96
CA ARG A 43 24.59 -14.43 2.39
C ARG A 43 25.13 -14.36 3.83
N HIS A 44 25.77 -13.27 4.20
CA HIS A 44 26.23 -13.05 5.57
C HIS A 44 25.06 -13.09 6.55
N PHE A 45 24.00 -12.29 6.31
CA PHE A 45 22.80 -12.30 7.15
C PHE A 45 22.11 -13.67 7.21
N CYS A 46 22.08 -14.40 6.09
CA CYS A 46 21.53 -15.76 6.08
C CYS A 46 22.31 -16.71 7.01
N ARG A 47 23.64 -16.60 7.02
CA ARG A 47 24.49 -17.44 7.92
C ARG A 47 24.31 -17.08 9.39
N CYS A 48 24.12 -15.80 9.72
CA CYS A 48 23.96 -15.32 11.08
C CYS A 48 22.53 -15.55 11.62
N CYS A 49 21.52 -15.30 10.80
CA CYS A 49 20.11 -15.24 11.20
C CYS A 49 19.28 -16.44 10.75
N GLY A 50 19.83 -17.32 9.90
CA GLY A 50 19.09 -18.34 9.17
C GLY A 50 18.39 -17.81 7.93
N PRO A 51 17.72 -18.70 7.15
CA PRO A 51 16.96 -18.30 5.97
C PRO A 51 15.85 -17.32 6.31
N TYR A 52 15.60 -16.35 5.43
CA TYR A 52 14.59 -15.31 5.58
C TYR A 52 13.90 -15.01 4.25
N TYR A 53 12.71 -14.42 4.30
CA TYR A 53 11.99 -14.00 3.10
C TYR A 53 12.76 -12.90 2.35
N THR A 54 12.88 -13.06 1.05
CA THR A 54 13.68 -12.20 0.16
C THR A 54 12.85 -11.40 -0.82
N GLN A 55 11.56 -11.65 -0.89
CA GLN A 55 10.62 -10.82 -1.65
C GLN A 55 10.04 -9.72 -0.75
N GLY A 56 9.75 -8.57 -1.32
CA GLY A 56 8.96 -7.54 -0.63
C GLY A 56 7.56 -8.04 -0.34
N MET A 57 6.96 -7.63 0.77
CA MET A 57 5.64 -8.09 1.25
C MET A 57 5.58 -9.63 1.38
N PRO A 58 6.34 -10.19 2.31
CA PRO A 58 6.38 -11.64 2.52
C PRO A 58 5.10 -12.19 3.18
N GLU A 59 4.29 -11.34 3.77
CA GLU A 59 2.97 -11.68 4.29
C GLU A 59 2.03 -11.97 3.12
N ASP A 60 1.50 -13.20 3.04
CA ASP A 60 0.66 -13.64 1.93
C ASP A 60 -0.79 -13.13 2.06
N THR A 61 -0.97 -11.84 1.80
CA THR A 61 -2.26 -11.15 1.86
C THR A 61 -3.27 -11.76 0.89
N LYS A 62 -2.80 -12.29 -0.26
CA LYS A 62 -3.68 -12.94 -1.25
C LYS A 62 -4.21 -14.27 -0.73
N ALA A 63 -3.39 -15.04 -0.03
CA ALA A 63 -3.84 -16.29 0.59
C ALA A 63 -4.97 -16.03 1.60
N LEU A 64 -4.89 -14.96 2.40
CA LEU A 64 -5.98 -14.55 3.28
C LEU A 64 -7.22 -14.12 2.51
N VAL A 65 -7.08 -13.20 1.56
CA VAL A 65 -8.22 -12.65 0.79
C VAL A 65 -8.96 -13.74 0.02
N HIS A 66 -8.26 -14.76 -0.46
CA HIS A 66 -8.85 -15.90 -1.18
C HIS A 66 -9.26 -17.07 -0.28
N GLY A 67 -9.17 -16.93 1.05
CA GLY A 67 -9.56 -17.97 2.00
C GLY A 67 -8.66 -19.21 2.00
N VAL A 68 -7.46 -19.10 1.45
CA VAL A 68 -6.44 -20.17 1.52
C VAL A 68 -5.86 -20.24 2.94
N LEU A 69 -5.60 -19.08 3.55
CA LEU A 69 -5.30 -18.94 4.98
C LEU A 69 -6.51 -18.30 5.66
N ASP A 70 -6.83 -18.72 6.87
CA ASP A 70 -7.73 -17.97 7.74
C ASP A 70 -6.98 -16.86 8.50
N ASP A 71 -7.71 -16.09 9.32
CA ASP A 71 -7.14 -14.95 10.05
C ASP A 71 -6.00 -15.38 10.98
N GLN A 72 -6.17 -16.50 11.70
CA GLN A 72 -5.17 -16.98 12.63
C GLN A 72 -3.93 -17.49 11.91
N GLU A 73 -4.11 -18.29 10.86
CA GLU A 73 -3.03 -18.82 10.03
C GLU A 73 -2.20 -17.70 9.38
N PHE A 74 -2.90 -16.65 8.91
CA PHE A 74 -2.23 -15.46 8.36
C PHE A 74 -1.44 -14.71 9.45
N LEU A 75 -2.03 -14.49 10.62
CA LEU A 75 -1.34 -13.80 11.73
C LEU A 75 -0.15 -14.60 12.24
N GLU A 76 -0.20 -15.94 12.25
CA GLU A 76 0.94 -16.81 12.53
C GLU A 76 2.04 -16.63 11.48
N GLN A 77 1.70 -16.59 10.20
CA GLN A 77 2.66 -16.35 9.12
C GLN A 77 3.29 -14.94 9.21
N SER A 78 2.50 -13.92 9.52
CA SER A 78 2.99 -12.56 9.77
C SER A 78 3.91 -12.50 10.99
N GLY A 79 3.60 -13.25 12.04
CA GLY A 79 4.46 -13.41 13.23
C GLY A 79 5.82 -14.03 12.91
N LEU A 80 5.86 -15.01 12.00
CA LEU A 80 7.13 -15.58 11.51
C LEU A 80 7.95 -14.52 10.76
N VAL A 81 7.33 -13.72 9.90
CA VAL A 81 8.00 -12.62 9.20
C VAL A 81 8.56 -11.60 10.18
N THR A 82 7.78 -11.22 11.20
CA THR A 82 8.23 -10.29 12.25
C THR A 82 9.43 -10.87 13.02
N THR A 83 9.42 -12.16 13.31
CA THR A 83 10.54 -12.85 13.99
C THR A 83 11.81 -12.85 13.14
N GLU A 84 11.70 -13.08 11.83
CA GLU A 84 12.84 -12.98 10.91
C GLU A 84 13.39 -11.57 10.85
N ARG A 85 12.50 -10.57 10.72
CA ARG A 85 12.88 -9.16 10.73
C ARG A 85 13.57 -8.75 12.02
N TRP A 86 13.14 -9.28 13.16
CA TRP A 86 13.80 -9.05 14.44
C TRP A 86 15.24 -9.53 14.42
N ARG A 87 15.50 -10.76 13.95
CA ARG A 87 16.86 -11.31 13.84
C ARG A 87 17.75 -10.48 12.91
N LEU A 88 17.22 -10.08 11.75
CA LEU A 88 17.93 -9.23 10.79
C LEU A 88 18.23 -7.84 11.37
N PHE A 89 17.27 -7.28 12.10
CA PHE A 89 17.42 -6.00 12.78
C PHE A 89 18.48 -6.04 13.87
N GLU A 90 18.45 -7.05 14.75
CA GLU A 90 19.44 -7.24 15.81
C GLU A 90 20.85 -7.41 15.23
N GLN A 91 20.98 -8.24 14.20
CA GLN A 91 22.26 -8.46 13.54
C GLN A 91 22.77 -7.18 12.89
N GLY A 92 21.92 -6.50 12.11
CA GLY A 92 22.30 -5.25 11.46
C GLY A 92 22.65 -4.15 12.47
N LEU A 93 21.90 -4.02 13.55
CA LEU A 93 22.16 -3.03 14.59
C LEU A 93 23.46 -3.34 15.35
N SER A 94 23.80 -4.61 15.54
CA SER A 94 25.03 -5.04 16.21
C SER A 94 26.29 -4.77 15.38
N GLU A 95 26.16 -4.68 14.05
CA GLU A 95 27.25 -4.43 13.10
C GLU A 95 27.31 -2.97 12.64
N PHE A 96 26.29 -2.15 13.00
CA PHE A 96 26.24 -0.76 12.62
C PHE A 96 27.15 0.09 13.51
N GLU A 97 28.11 0.78 12.92
CA GLU A 97 29.05 1.65 13.62
C GLU A 97 28.76 3.13 13.38
N GLU A 98 28.55 3.52 12.11
CA GLU A 98 28.31 4.92 11.73
C GLU A 98 27.54 5.04 10.41
N GLY A 99 26.98 6.22 10.15
CA GLY A 99 26.24 6.54 8.92
C GLY A 99 24.73 6.45 9.10
N LEU A 100 24.02 5.88 8.14
CA LEU A 100 22.58 5.72 8.15
C LEU A 100 22.20 4.24 8.31
N PHE A 101 21.47 3.92 9.38
CA PHE A 101 20.79 2.64 9.54
C PHE A 101 19.29 2.84 9.27
N PHE A 102 18.78 2.25 8.20
CA PHE A 102 17.37 2.28 7.84
C PHE A 102 16.77 0.89 7.97
N PHE A 103 15.62 0.78 8.65
CA PHE A 103 14.91 -0.48 8.78
C PHE A 103 13.41 -0.30 8.60
N TYR A 104 12.79 -1.15 7.78
CA TYR A 104 11.36 -1.10 7.47
C TYR A 104 10.59 -2.21 8.17
N LEU A 105 9.48 -1.84 8.83
CA LEU A 105 8.54 -2.75 9.48
C LEU A 105 7.23 -2.76 8.71
N SER A 106 6.90 -3.87 8.05
CA SER A 106 5.68 -4.02 7.23
C SER A 106 4.44 -4.33 8.07
N ALA A 107 4.58 -5.01 9.21
CA ALA A 107 3.44 -5.56 9.95
C ALA A 107 2.38 -4.52 10.35
N PRO A 108 2.71 -3.30 10.86
CA PRO A 108 1.69 -2.30 11.18
C PRO A 108 0.82 -1.92 9.97
N ASP A 109 1.43 -1.75 8.80
CA ASP A 109 0.73 -1.44 7.56
C ASP A 109 -0.16 -2.60 7.08
N ILE A 110 0.45 -3.77 6.88
CA ILE A 110 -0.24 -4.95 6.34
C ILE A 110 -1.40 -5.39 7.23
N VAL A 111 -1.20 -5.43 8.55
CA VAL A 111 -2.23 -5.84 9.50
C VAL A 111 -3.35 -4.80 9.56
N SER A 112 -3.03 -3.50 9.50
CA SER A 112 -4.04 -2.45 9.47
C SER A 112 -4.90 -2.53 8.21
N HIS A 113 -4.32 -2.78 7.04
CA HIS A 113 -5.07 -2.97 5.80
C HIS A 113 -6.05 -4.15 5.83
N LEU A 114 -5.71 -5.23 6.53
CA LEU A 114 -6.49 -6.47 6.51
C LEU A 114 -7.49 -6.61 7.65
N PHE A 115 -7.22 -5.97 8.80
CA PHE A 115 -7.99 -6.20 10.04
C PHE A 115 -8.71 -4.96 10.56
N TRP A 116 -8.62 -3.81 9.91
CA TRP A 116 -9.32 -2.62 10.36
C TRP A 116 -10.83 -2.83 10.50
N ASN A 117 -11.44 -3.55 9.56
CA ASN A 117 -12.86 -3.86 9.55
C ASN A 117 -13.31 -4.85 10.65
N VAL A 118 -12.37 -5.53 11.30
CA VAL A 118 -12.70 -6.47 12.39
C VAL A 118 -13.10 -5.74 13.66
N ASP A 119 -12.40 -4.63 13.96
CA ASP A 119 -12.63 -3.84 15.17
C ASP A 119 -13.58 -2.66 14.93
N ASP A 120 -13.83 -2.27 13.67
CA ASP A 120 -14.73 -1.18 13.31
C ASP A 120 -16.15 -1.69 13.03
N VAL A 121 -17.02 -1.63 14.03
CA VAL A 121 -18.43 -2.07 13.94
C VAL A 121 -19.28 -1.29 12.94
N HIS A 122 -18.81 -0.13 12.50
CA HIS A 122 -19.49 0.70 11.49
C HIS A 122 -19.01 0.41 10.06
N HIS A 123 -17.94 -0.39 9.93
CA HIS A 123 -17.40 -0.71 8.61
C HIS A 123 -18.36 -1.60 7.81
N PRO A 124 -18.67 -1.29 6.53
CA PRO A 124 -19.58 -2.10 5.70
C PRO A 124 -19.15 -3.56 5.55
N GLY A 125 -17.86 -3.84 5.65
CA GLY A 125 -17.28 -5.18 5.63
C GLY A 125 -17.10 -5.80 7.03
N HIS A 126 -17.67 -5.19 8.08
CA HIS A 126 -17.63 -5.79 9.41
C HIS A 126 -18.44 -7.08 9.43
N GLN A 127 -17.80 -8.17 9.84
CA GLN A 127 -18.44 -9.47 9.97
C GLN A 127 -18.61 -9.79 11.46
N THR A 128 -19.85 -10.00 11.88
CA THR A 128 -20.19 -10.33 13.26
C THR A 128 -19.80 -11.77 13.63
N ASP A 129 -19.62 -12.64 12.63
CA ASP A 129 -19.45 -14.06 12.82
C ASP A 129 -18.01 -14.51 12.55
N GLY A 130 -17.24 -14.79 13.61
CA GLY A 130 -16.10 -15.69 13.56
C GLY A 130 -14.70 -15.09 13.37
N ARG A 131 -14.52 -13.79 13.07
CA ARG A 131 -13.20 -13.17 12.93
C ARG A 131 -12.55 -12.74 14.25
N THR A 132 -12.71 -13.55 15.30
CA THR A 132 -12.18 -13.22 16.64
C THR A 132 -10.66 -13.23 16.71
N ALA A 133 -9.98 -14.00 15.87
CA ALA A 133 -8.52 -14.03 15.80
C ALA A 133 -7.92 -12.68 15.35
N GLY A 134 -8.64 -11.94 14.51
CA GLY A 134 -8.25 -10.59 14.06
C GLY A 134 -8.41 -9.48 15.10
N LYS A 135 -9.17 -9.75 16.18
CA LYS A 135 -9.32 -8.77 17.26
C LYS A 135 -7.97 -8.44 17.88
N LEU A 136 -7.75 -7.14 18.09
CA LEU A 136 -6.49 -6.62 18.64
C LEU A 136 -5.25 -6.92 17.76
N ALA A 137 -5.42 -7.41 16.53
CA ALA A 137 -4.29 -7.70 15.65
C ALA A 137 -3.48 -6.44 15.34
N ILE A 138 -4.16 -5.32 15.10
CA ILE A 138 -3.53 -4.01 14.86
C ILE A 138 -2.76 -3.56 16.09
N GLU A 139 -3.39 -3.57 17.26
CA GLU A 139 -2.73 -3.21 18.53
C GLU A 139 -1.46 -4.05 18.76
N LYS A 140 -1.57 -5.36 18.58
CA LYS A 140 -0.42 -6.28 18.72
C LYS A 140 0.70 -5.95 17.72
N ALA A 141 0.38 -5.62 16.47
CA ALA A 141 1.38 -5.24 15.47
C ALA A 141 2.13 -3.96 15.88
N TYR A 142 1.44 -2.97 16.45
CA TYR A 142 2.06 -1.75 16.96
C TYR A 142 2.90 -2.01 18.23
N VAL A 143 2.42 -2.85 19.15
CA VAL A 143 3.21 -3.27 20.32
C VAL A 143 4.48 -4.00 19.92
N GLU A 144 4.42 -4.88 18.90
CA GLU A 144 5.62 -5.52 18.37
C GLU A 144 6.56 -4.50 17.71
N ALA A 145 6.05 -3.54 16.93
CA ALA A 145 6.86 -2.47 16.34
C ALA A 145 7.54 -1.59 17.42
N ASP A 146 6.85 -1.30 18.53
CA ASP A 146 7.40 -0.55 19.66
C ASP A 146 8.63 -1.23 20.29
N LYS A 147 8.68 -2.58 20.29
CA LYS A 147 9.85 -3.32 20.75
C LYS A 147 11.09 -3.03 19.91
N PHE A 148 10.94 -2.90 18.58
CA PHE A 148 12.03 -2.49 17.69
C PHE A 148 12.51 -1.07 18.01
N VAL A 149 11.57 -0.13 18.21
CA VAL A 149 11.88 1.24 18.59
C VAL A 149 12.61 1.28 19.93
N GLY A 150 12.10 0.58 20.94
CA GLY A 150 12.72 0.47 22.25
C GLY A 150 14.12 -0.14 22.19
N ARG A 151 14.35 -1.10 21.31
CA ARG A 151 15.67 -1.71 21.11
C ARG A 151 16.64 -0.75 20.40
N ALA A 152 16.18 -0.06 19.35
CA ALA A 152 16.98 0.96 18.67
C ALA A 152 17.38 2.08 19.64
N LEU A 153 16.43 2.59 20.42
CA LEU A 153 16.66 3.66 21.40
C LEU A 153 17.74 3.31 22.42
N ARG A 154 17.77 2.04 22.88
CA ARG A 154 18.84 1.58 23.80
C ARG A 154 20.23 1.52 23.14
N GLY A 155 20.31 1.50 21.81
CA GLY A 155 21.57 1.56 21.06
C GLY A 155 22.03 2.98 20.75
N CYS A 156 21.20 3.99 20.96
CA CYS A 156 21.54 5.38 20.68
C CYS A 156 22.44 5.99 21.76
N ASP A 157 23.44 6.76 21.33
CA ASP A 157 24.27 7.61 22.18
C ASP A 157 23.95 9.11 21.94
N SER A 158 24.73 10.01 22.52
CA SER A 158 24.54 11.46 22.38
C SER A 158 24.79 12.00 20.96
N ARG A 159 25.36 11.19 20.05
CA ARG A 159 25.63 11.55 18.65
C ARG A 159 24.62 10.91 17.69
N THR A 160 23.74 10.08 18.20
CA THR A 160 22.77 9.31 17.42
C THR A 160 21.42 10.02 17.39
N THR A 161 20.85 10.22 16.21
CA THR A 161 19.46 10.65 16.02
C THR A 161 18.60 9.47 15.60
N LEU A 162 17.58 9.13 16.38
CA LEU A 162 16.57 8.15 16.02
C LEU A 162 15.37 8.84 15.37
N LEU A 163 15.01 8.41 14.15
CA LEU A 163 13.81 8.84 13.43
C LEU A 163 12.84 7.67 13.35
N VAL A 164 11.62 7.85 13.83
CA VAL A 164 10.50 6.93 13.65
C VAL A 164 9.50 7.62 12.73
N MET A 165 9.26 7.02 11.56
CA MET A 165 8.45 7.65 10.53
C MET A 165 7.56 6.64 9.81
N SER A 166 6.56 7.14 9.11
CA SER A 166 5.63 6.39 8.27
C SER A 166 5.36 7.23 7.01
N ASP A 167 5.08 6.57 5.90
CA ASP A 167 4.68 7.21 4.64
C ASP A 167 3.25 7.73 4.69
N HIS A 168 2.37 7.10 5.48
CA HIS A 168 1.00 7.53 5.74
C HIS A 168 0.50 7.01 7.10
N GLY A 169 -0.62 7.55 7.55
CA GLY A 169 -1.39 7.00 8.66
C GLY A 169 -2.51 6.10 8.16
N PHE A 170 -3.40 5.69 9.08
CA PHE A 170 -4.59 4.91 8.79
C PHE A 170 -5.85 5.64 9.21
N ALA A 171 -6.90 5.49 8.39
CA ALA A 171 -8.25 5.89 8.70
C ALA A 171 -9.22 4.90 8.06
N PRO A 172 -10.38 4.65 8.67
CA PRO A 172 -11.39 3.82 8.03
C PRO A 172 -11.88 4.48 6.75
N PHE A 173 -12.11 3.67 5.72
CA PHE A 173 -12.90 4.07 4.57
C PHE A 173 -14.07 3.10 4.39
N TYR A 174 -15.22 3.63 4.07
CA TYR A 174 -16.45 2.85 3.93
C TYR A 174 -16.90 2.76 2.48
N ARG A 175 -16.39 3.66 1.64
CA ARG A 175 -16.76 3.79 0.23
C ARG A 175 -15.55 4.14 -0.63
N SER A 176 -15.57 3.65 -1.87
CA SER A 176 -14.58 4.01 -2.88
C SER A 176 -15.24 4.77 -4.02
N PHE A 177 -14.58 5.83 -4.49
CA PHE A 177 -15.01 6.63 -5.62
C PHE A 177 -14.23 6.24 -6.86
N ASN A 178 -14.93 5.87 -7.95
CA ASN A 178 -14.29 5.55 -9.21
C ASN A 178 -14.27 6.80 -10.11
N LEU A 179 -13.13 7.49 -10.14
CA LEU A 179 -12.97 8.74 -10.89
C LEU A 179 -13.21 8.55 -12.39
N ASN A 180 -12.66 7.48 -13.00
CA ASN A 180 -12.82 7.27 -14.43
C ASN A 180 -14.25 6.92 -14.83
N THR A 181 -14.98 6.18 -13.99
CA THR A 181 -16.42 5.97 -14.20
C THR A 181 -17.20 7.28 -14.09
N TRP A 182 -16.88 8.12 -13.12
CA TRP A 182 -17.48 9.44 -12.95
C TRP A 182 -17.24 10.36 -14.16
N LEU A 183 -16.00 10.41 -14.65
CA LEU A 183 -15.63 11.16 -15.86
C LEU A 183 -16.34 10.63 -17.11
N GLN A 184 -16.48 9.31 -17.25
CA GLN A 184 -17.19 8.67 -18.35
C GLN A 184 -18.67 9.04 -18.35
N GLN A 185 -19.34 8.97 -17.22
CA GLN A 185 -20.75 9.31 -17.07
C GLN A 185 -21.06 10.78 -17.45
N ARG A 186 -20.05 11.67 -17.34
CA ARG A 186 -20.15 13.10 -17.69
C ARG A 186 -19.58 13.45 -19.07
N GLY A 187 -19.13 12.44 -19.83
CA GLY A 187 -18.59 12.65 -21.18
C GLY A 187 -17.19 13.27 -21.23
N TYR A 188 -16.45 13.22 -20.11
CA TYR A 188 -15.05 13.65 -20.06
C TYR A 188 -14.06 12.54 -20.43
N TYR A 189 -14.48 11.28 -20.33
CA TYR A 189 -13.64 10.11 -20.58
C TYR A 189 -14.37 9.07 -21.41
N ASP A 190 -13.72 8.55 -22.46
CA ASP A 190 -14.19 7.42 -23.25
C ASP A 190 -13.17 6.27 -23.14
N PRO A 191 -13.55 5.12 -22.52
CA PRO A 191 -12.63 4.00 -22.33
C PRO A 191 -12.24 3.28 -23.63
N THR A 192 -12.98 3.53 -24.72
CA THR A 192 -12.79 2.88 -26.01
C THR A 192 -12.13 3.75 -27.04
N ASP A 193 -12.15 5.08 -26.84
CA ASP A 193 -11.62 6.05 -27.78
C ASP A 193 -10.92 7.19 -27.05
N TRP A 194 -9.60 7.11 -26.97
CA TRP A 194 -8.79 8.12 -26.31
C TRP A 194 -8.93 9.51 -26.90
N THR A 195 -9.24 9.59 -28.20
CA THR A 195 -9.43 10.89 -28.88
C THR A 195 -10.71 11.63 -28.45
N LYS A 196 -11.60 10.96 -27.73
CA LYS A 196 -12.79 11.55 -27.12
C LYS A 196 -12.61 11.85 -25.62
N SER A 197 -11.50 11.40 -25.05
CA SER A 197 -11.21 11.63 -23.64
C SER A 197 -10.57 13.00 -23.45
N ARG A 198 -11.19 13.87 -22.65
CA ARG A 198 -10.67 15.21 -22.31
C ARG A 198 -9.92 15.20 -20.97
N ALA A 199 -10.29 14.29 -20.07
CA ALA A 199 -9.66 14.11 -18.77
C ALA A 199 -9.65 12.64 -18.37
N TYR A 200 -8.70 12.24 -17.52
CA TYR A 200 -8.56 10.88 -17.04
C TYR A 200 -7.94 10.85 -15.64
N GLY A 201 -8.29 9.83 -14.87
CA GLY A 201 -7.75 9.59 -13.54
C GLY A 201 -6.63 8.56 -13.56
N VAL A 202 -5.56 8.82 -12.80
CA VAL A 202 -4.45 7.89 -12.57
C VAL A 202 -4.18 7.76 -11.08
N GLY A 203 -3.97 6.53 -10.61
CA GLY A 203 -3.76 6.29 -9.19
C GLY A 203 -5.01 6.55 -8.35
N PHE A 204 -4.83 7.05 -7.13
CA PHE A 204 -5.93 7.19 -6.18
C PHE A 204 -6.59 8.56 -6.17
N ASN A 205 -5.83 9.62 -6.45
CA ASN A 205 -6.26 11.00 -6.21
C ASN A 205 -5.82 11.97 -7.30
N SER A 206 -5.37 11.48 -8.45
CA SER A 206 -4.81 12.31 -9.52
C SER A 206 -5.73 12.34 -10.73
N LEU A 207 -6.02 13.53 -11.21
CA LEU A 207 -6.71 13.78 -12.48
C LEU A 207 -5.79 14.55 -13.42
N TYR A 208 -5.73 14.10 -14.65
CA TYR A 208 -4.98 14.73 -15.74
C TYR A 208 -5.91 15.12 -16.87
N LEU A 209 -5.64 16.25 -17.51
CA LEU A 209 -6.21 16.58 -18.80
C LEU A 209 -5.48 15.82 -19.91
N ASN A 210 -6.21 15.40 -20.92
CA ASN A 210 -5.61 14.88 -22.15
C ASN A 210 -5.13 16.06 -23.03
N LEU A 211 -4.01 16.67 -22.61
CA LEU A 211 -3.54 17.97 -23.09
C LEU A 211 -2.71 17.84 -24.36
N GLN A 212 -2.98 18.65 -25.36
CA GLN A 212 -2.16 18.76 -26.56
C GLN A 212 -0.75 19.24 -26.23
N GLY A 213 0.26 18.56 -26.79
CA GLY A 213 1.67 18.83 -26.50
C GLY A 213 2.25 18.12 -25.29
N ARG A 214 1.43 17.65 -24.34
CA ARG A 214 1.84 16.81 -23.23
C ARG A 214 1.53 15.33 -23.51
N GLU A 215 0.29 15.04 -23.86
CA GLU A 215 -0.12 13.68 -24.20
C GLU A 215 0.10 13.40 -25.70
N LYS A 216 0.44 12.15 -26.04
CA LYS A 216 0.72 11.74 -27.44
C LYS A 216 -0.45 12.04 -28.38
N GLU A 217 -1.67 11.84 -27.90
CA GLU A 217 -2.91 12.05 -28.63
C GLU A 217 -3.81 13.04 -27.87
N GLY A 218 -3.19 14.09 -27.32
CA GLY A 218 -3.90 15.11 -26.55
C GLY A 218 -4.95 15.83 -27.37
N VAL A 219 -6.14 16.02 -26.80
CA VAL A 219 -7.29 16.66 -27.49
C VAL A 219 -7.66 18.02 -26.89
N VAL A 220 -7.28 18.26 -25.63
CA VAL A 220 -7.54 19.56 -24.98
C VAL A 220 -6.45 20.53 -25.37
N LYS A 221 -6.84 21.65 -25.94
CA LYS A 221 -5.89 22.72 -26.28
C LYS A 221 -5.47 23.48 -25.01
N PRO A 222 -4.22 23.99 -24.96
CA PRO A 222 -3.74 24.71 -23.78
C PRO A 222 -4.62 25.87 -23.35
N GLU A 223 -5.17 26.63 -24.32
CA GLU A 223 -6.07 27.74 -24.05
C GLU A 223 -7.44 27.37 -23.49
N GLN A 224 -7.80 26.09 -23.49
CA GLN A 224 -9.05 25.55 -22.94
C GLN A 224 -8.82 24.89 -21.57
N ALA A 225 -7.57 24.72 -21.14
CA ALA A 225 -7.23 23.93 -19.97
C ALA A 225 -7.80 24.53 -18.67
N ASP A 226 -7.61 25.85 -18.47
CA ASP A 226 -8.02 26.51 -17.22
C ASP A 226 -9.55 26.50 -17.03
N ASP A 227 -10.30 26.72 -18.09
CA ASP A 227 -11.78 26.69 -18.06
C ASP A 227 -12.26 25.27 -17.74
N LEU A 228 -11.64 24.25 -18.36
CA LEU A 228 -12.00 22.86 -18.15
C LEU A 228 -11.62 22.41 -16.73
N LEU A 229 -10.46 22.80 -16.21
CA LEU A 229 -10.02 22.49 -14.86
C LEU A 229 -10.94 23.15 -13.82
N THR A 230 -11.37 24.38 -14.07
CA THR A 230 -12.33 25.06 -13.19
C THR A 230 -13.66 24.32 -13.16
N ALA A 231 -14.21 23.96 -14.30
CA ALA A 231 -15.46 23.20 -14.39
C ALA A 231 -15.36 21.83 -13.67
N LEU A 232 -14.29 21.07 -13.95
CA LEU A 232 -14.05 19.77 -13.30
C LEU A 232 -13.89 19.90 -11.78
N ARG A 233 -13.16 20.92 -11.32
CA ARG A 233 -13.00 21.18 -9.90
C ARG A 233 -14.34 21.48 -9.21
N ASP A 234 -15.14 22.33 -9.83
CA ASP A 234 -16.43 22.75 -9.27
C ASP A 234 -17.42 21.56 -9.23
N GLU A 235 -17.50 20.77 -10.29
CA GLU A 235 -18.33 19.56 -10.35
C GLU A 235 -17.88 18.51 -9.32
N LEU A 236 -16.57 18.22 -9.21
CA LEU A 236 -16.04 17.29 -8.22
C LEU A 236 -16.25 17.79 -6.79
N SER A 237 -16.06 19.09 -6.54
CA SER A 237 -16.26 19.67 -5.22
C SER A 237 -17.73 19.62 -4.78
N ALA A 238 -18.66 19.61 -5.70
CA ALA A 238 -20.10 19.48 -5.45
C ALA A 238 -20.59 18.04 -5.36
N GLU A 239 -19.70 17.04 -5.59
CA GLU A 239 -20.11 15.63 -5.61
C GLU A 239 -20.50 15.13 -4.23
N VAL A 240 -21.70 14.58 -4.15
CA VAL A 240 -22.33 14.06 -2.93
C VAL A 240 -22.64 12.57 -3.12
N ASP A 241 -22.30 11.77 -2.13
CA ASP A 241 -22.68 10.35 -2.11
C ASP A 241 -24.21 10.21 -2.01
N PRO A 242 -24.86 9.60 -3.00
CA PRO A 242 -26.32 9.49 -3.04
C PRO A 242 -26.92 8.66 -1.89
N LEU A 243 -26.13 7.83 -1.23
CA LEU A 243 -26.61 6.98 -0.13
C LEU A 243 -26.46 7.64 1.24
N SER A 244 -25.41 8.42 1.46
CA SER A 244 -25.13 9.06 2.74
C SER A 244 -25.50 10.53 2.77
N GLY A 245 -25.65 11.19 1.62
CA GLY A 245 -25.81 12.64 1.52
C GLY A 245 -24.54 13.43 1.88
N GLN A 246 -23.40 12.77 2.08
CA GLN A 246 -22.15 13.43 2.49
C GLN A 246 -21.29 13.81 1.29
N PRO A 247 -20.53 14.91 1.36
CA PRO A 247 -19.57 15.27 0.34
C PRO A 247 -18.51 14.17 0.18
N VAL A 248 -18.26 13.75 -1.06
CA VAL A 248 -17.21 12.77 -1.39
C VAL A 248 -15.82 13.35 -1.21
N PHE A 249 -15.66 14.63 -1.55
CA PHE A 249 -14.39 15.34 -1.46
C PHE A 249 -14.41 16.41 -0.38
N LYS A 250 -13.35 16.43 0.42
CA LYS A 250 -13.09 17.52 1.38
C LYS A 250 -12.58 18.76 0.64
N ALA A 251 -11.78 18.56 -0.39
CA ALA A 251 -11.24 19.61 -1.25
C ALA A 251 -10.74 19.02 -2.57
N VAL A 252 -10.77 19.83 -3.63
CA VAL A 252 -10.17 19.54 -4.93
C VAL A 252 -9.20 20.65 -5.26
N TYR A 253 -7.92 20.31 -5.39
CA TYR A 253 -6.84 21.29 -5.56
C TYR A 253 -6.36 21.33 -7.00
N LEU A 254 -6.06 22.54 -7.50
CA LEU A 254 -5.27 22.71 -8.72
C LEU A 254 -3.81 22.32 -8.44
N SER A 255 -3.13 21.83 -9.48
CA SER A 255 -1.70 21.50 -9.43
C SER A 255 -0.86 22.64 -8.83
N SER A 256 -1.11 23.87 -9.27
CA SER A 256 -0.41 25.07 -8.83
C SER A 256 -0.58 25.42 -7.35
N GLU A 257 -1.61 24.90 -6.71
CA GLU A 257 -1.86 25.10 -5.26
C GLU A 257 -1.01 24.12 -4.41
N VAL A 258 -0.65 22.97 -4.98
CA VAL A 258 -0.02 21.84 -4.25
C VAL A 258 1.45 21.68 -4.62
N TYR A 259 1.78 21.77 -5.91
CA TYR A 259 3.13 21.47 -6.42
C TYR A 259 3.89 22.74 -6.80
N ARG A 260 5.20 22.72 -6.53
CA ARG A 260 6.14 23.78 -6.85
C ARG A 260 7.47 23.18 -7.30
N GLY A 261 8.21 23.92 -8.13
CA GLY A 261 9.53 23.52 -8.60
C GLY A 261 9.56 23.08 -10.06
N GLY A 262 10.73 22.62 -10.51
CA GLY A 262 11.00 22.38 -11.92
C GLY A 262 10.25 21.20 -12.56
N GLU A 263 9.62 20.33 -11.76
CA GLU A 263 8.88 19.17 -12.24
C GLU A 263 7.35 19.34 -12.05
N ALA A 264 6.89 20.54 -11.69
CA ALA A 264 5.48 20.80 -11.43
C ALA A 264 4.58 20.61 -12.68
N ASP A 265 5.14 20.73 -13.87
CA ASP A 265 4.48 20.47 -15.16
C ASP A 265 4.12 18.99 -15.39
N LYS A 266 4.76 18.07 -14.66
CA LYS A 266 4.48 16.62 -14.68
C LYS A 266 3.46 16.19 -13.62
N ALA A 267 3.12 17.10 -12.70
CA ALA A 267 2.15 16.83 -11.64
C ALA A 267 0.72 16.66 -12.20
N PRO A 268 -0.19 16.02 -11.44
CA PRO A 268 -1.60 15.97 -11.79
C PRO A 268 -2.19 17.38 -11.92
N ASP A 269 -3.08 17.59 -12.87
CA ASP A 269 -3.76 18.87 -13.06
C ASP A 269 -4.71 19.19 -11.89
N LEU A 270 -5.41 18.16 -11.37
CA LEU A 270 -6.16 18.24 -10.12
C LEU A 270 -5.73 17.15 -9.15
N VAL A 271 -5.69 17.50 -7.85
CA VAL A 271 -5.46 16.59 -6.74
C VAL A 271 -6.72 16.50 -5.89
N LEU A 272 -7.23 15.28 -5.74
CA LEU A 272 -8.50 14.99 -5.05
C LEU A 272 -8.26 14.67 -3.59
N GLY A 273 -8.72 15.55 -2.69
CA GLY A 273 -8.72 15.32 -1.25
C GLY A 273 -10.06 14.72 -0.81
N TYR A 274 -10.10 13.41 -0.59
CA TYR A 274 -11.32 12.72 -0.16
C TYR A 274 -11.76 13.12 1.24
N SER A 275 -13.06 13.13 1.47
CA SER A 275 -13.65 13.23 2.80
C SER A 275 -13.36 11.97 3.61
N ARG A 276 -13.41 12.09 4.96
CA ARG A 276 -13.25 10.92 5.84
C ARG A 276 -14.27 9.84 5.50
N GLY A 277 -13.82 8.61 5.39
CA GLY A 277 -14.65 7.46 5.01
C GLY A 277 -14.70 7.19 3.50
N TYR A 278 -14.05 8.00 2.69
CA TYR A 278 -13.95 7.83 1.24
C TYR A 278 -12.48 7.65 0.80
N ARG A 279 -12.30 6.97 -0.33
CA ARG A 279 -11.01 6.86 -1.01
C ARG A 279 -11.20 6.68 -2.51
N GLY A 280 -10.13 6.86 -3.28
CA GLY A 280 -10.09 6.47 -4.69
C GLY A 280 -10.23 4.94 -4.86
N SER A 281 -10.99 4.54 -5.87
CA SER A 281 -11.13 3.12 -6.21
C SER A 281 -9.87 2.59 -6.90
N TRP A 282 -9.44 1.40 -6.55
CA TRP A 282 -8.40 0.66 -7.28
C TRP A 282 -8.74 0.47 -8.76
N LYS A 283 -10.03 0.37 -9.09
CA LYS A 283 -10.50 0.22 -10.46
C LYS A 283 -10.33 1.48 -11.29
N SER A 284 -10.21 2.67 -10.67
CA SER A 284 -9.93 3.92 -11.40
C SER A 284 -8.55 3.96 -12.03
N ALA A 285 -7.60 3.15 -11.54
CA ALA A 285 -6.21 3.24 -11.95
C ALA A 285 -5.92 2.59 -13.32
N LEU A 286 -6.75 1.67 -13.78
CA LEU A 286 -6.40 0.81 -14.92
C LEU A 286 -7.52 0.55 -15.93
N VAL A 287 -8.79 0.59 -15.54
CA VAL A 287 -9.93 0.30 -16.43
C VAL A 287 -11.18 1.00 -15.92
N PRO A 288 -12.05 1.54 -16.77
CA PRO A 288 -13.41 1.86 -16.38
C PRO A 288 -14.12 0.58 -15.95
N GLY A 289 -14.61 0.58 -14.78
CA GLY A 289 -15.41 -0.53 -14.28
C GLY A 289 -16.59 0.02 -13.51
N PRO A 290 -17.67 -0.76 -13.37
CA PRO A 290 -18.80 -0.34 -12.58
C PRO A 290 -18.40 -0.05 -11.13
#